data_4dbba6b2387ccc633c17eccde3a52300
#
_entry.id   4dbba6b2387ccc633c17eccde3a52300
#
_cell.length_a   1.000
_cell.length_b   1.000
_cell.length_c   1.000
_cell.angle_alpha   90.00
_cell.angle_beta   90.00
_cell.angle_gamma   90.00
#
_symmetry.space_group_name_H-M   'P 1'
#
loop_
_entity.id
_entity.type
_entity.pdbx_description
1 polymer ?
#
loop_
_entity_poly.entity_id
_entity_poly.type
_entity_poly.pdbx_seq_one_letter_code
_entity_poly.pdbx_strand_id
1 'polypeptide(L)'
;MGLECHVKTGPNFSAEAAEEEIMRLQRPAQKVVWTSPTRQSFQFDLPVTVYPPREDTSLLAGALHRLGLPHGTSCLEIGCGSGAVSLHAAALGWRVVACDINPFAVACARHHASLYGQTITVLEGGPGPELDGGANQWGGDAHYDVVMWNLPYLPQPAEDEDVLGPMEESALIDSDERGLFIRYVERLAHGQLIKQHGVALAVVSSLLDGRDACSTAWRHGLAARILSEEVFEDGESLVLIAMWHPFAGKERLHEPVVQSTNSVLLEHSYPVGVRQTADVQQQGRGRRGRTWESLEGALAASWVVDAGTNSLHKPADQVHLGYNLMKLFQSYGSDRICLKWPNDLYIRSSLSTPWRKCAGVLFEGKTMGSGQRTVLGIGLNLAAPSDSEFAGLSELNQRVDAEGVLPQLHAVVASMFEVQDAPNIPLTAPSEHALDEALKFGSTALGPLFYRSVKVDVDGLNDAGSLRVRTELGETFLLNDPDELEWSNI
;
A
#
# COMPACT_ATOMS: atom_id res chain seq x y z
N MET A 1 -9.39 10.66 -43.16
CA MET A 1 -10.10 9.50 -42.58
C MET A 1 -10.42 9.87 -41.16
N GLY A 2 -11.69 10.20 -40.91
CA GLY A 2 -12.15 10.70 -39.64
C GLY A 2 -12.18 9.57 -38.58
N LEU A 3 -11.62 9.86 -37.44
CA LEU A 3 -11.85 9.09 -36.22
C LEU A 3 -13.21 9.54 -35.67
N GLU A 4 -14.25 8.71 -35.87
CA GLU A 4 -15.51 8.84 -35.17
C GLU A 4 -15.26 8.49 -33.69
N CYS A 5 -15.31 9.52 -32.88
CA CYS A 5 -15.34 9.40 -31.44
C CYS A 5 -16.73 8.84 -31.06
N HIS A 6 -16.82 7.54 -30.78
CA HIS A 6 -18.01 6.98 -30.16
C HIS A 6 -18.06 7.44 -28.70
N VAL A 7 -18.79 8.53 -28.49
CA VAL A 7 -19.32 8.89 -27.18
C VAL A 7 -20.32 7.78 -26.82
N LYS A 8 -19.97 6.86 -25.93
CA LYS A 8 -20.95 5.99 -25.28
C LYS A 8 -21.90 6.91 -24.52
N THR A 9 -23.09 7.09 -25.05
CA THR A 9 -24.20 7.68 -24.29
C THR A 9 -24.48 6.71 -23.14
N GLY A 10 -24.37 7.21 -21.90
CA GLY A 10 -24.80 6.47 -20.70
C GLY A 10 -26.25 5.99 -20.85
N PRO A 11 -26.73 5.09 -19.98
CA PRO A 11 -28.06 4.52 -20.06
C PRO A 11 -29.09 5.64 -20.21
N ASN A 12 -29.90 5.55 -21.25
CA ASN A 12 -30.98 6.51 -21.48
C ASN A 12 -31.90 6.45 -20.26
N PHE A 13 -31.95 7.55 -19.50
CA PHE A 13 -32.86 7.71 -18.38
C PHE A 13 -34.31 7.58 -18.91
N SER A 14 -34.95 6.44 -18.71
CA SER A 14 -36.30 6.18 -19.17
C SER A 14 -37.31 6.85 -18.22
N ALA A 15 -38.52 7.12 -18.72
CA ALA A 15 -39.60 7.63 -17.88
C ALA A 15 -39.93 6.65 -16.72
N GLU A 16 -39.82 5.36 -16.97
CA GLU A 16 -40.02 4.30 -15.98
C GLU A 16 -38.96 4.36 -14.88
N ALA A 17 -37.68 4.48 -15.24
CA ALA A 17 -36.59 4.66 -14.26
C ALA A 17 -36.77 5.93 -13.41
N ALA A 18 -37.29 7.02 -14.01
CA ALA A 18 -37.59 8.23 -13.28
C ALA A 18 -38.75 8.03 -12.27
N GLU A 19 -39.80 7.32 -12.65
CA GLU A 19 -40.93 7.00 -11.77
C GLU A 19 -40.51 6.08 -10.61
N GLU A 20 -39.68 5.07 -10.88
CA GLU A 20 -39.13 4.17 -9.85
C GLU A 20 -38.27 4.96 -8.84
N GLU A 21 -37.40 5.85 -9.31
CA GLU A 21 -36.58 6.69 -8.42
C GLU A 21 -37.45 7.64 -7.59
N ILE A 22 -38.49 8.26 -8.16
CA ILE A 22 -39.44 9.08 -7.41
C ILE A 22 -40.14 8.25 -6.32
N MET A 23 -40.58 7.03 -6.63
CA MET A 23 -41.19 6.13 -5.65
C MET A 23 -40.19 5.72 -4.56
N ARG A 24 -38.93 5.49 -4.91
CA ARG A 24 -37.85 5.16 -3.98
C ARG A 24 -37.58 6.33 -3.02
N LEU A 25 -37.48 7.55 -3.53
CA LEU A 25 -37.29 8.75 -2.73
C LEU A 25 -38.45 9.05 -1.76
N GLN A 26 -39.65 8.55 -2.03
CA GLN A 26 -40.82 8.66 -1.17
C GLN A 26 -40.89 7.65 -0.03
N ARG A 27 -39.99 6.66 0.00
CA ARG A 27 -39.94 5.71 1.13
C ARG A 27 -39.58 6.44 2.44
N PRO A 28 -40.12 6.01 3.59
CA PRO A 28 -39.80 6.63 4.87
C PRO A 28 -38.35 6.46 5.22
N ALA A 29 -37.79 7.48 5.87
CA ALA A 29 -36.43 7.41 6.40
C ALA A 29 -36.25 6.25 7.37
N GLN A 30 -35.11 5.58 7.28
CA GLN A 30 -34.73 4.50 8.17
C GLN A 30 -34.08 5.06 9.45
N LYS A 31 -34.50 4.56 10.61
CA LYS A 31 -33.82 4.88 11.88
C LYS A 31 -32.73 3.85 12.16
N VAL A 32 -31.51 4.32 12.26
CA VAL A 32 -30.33 3.49 12.52
C VAL A 32 -29.62 3.98 13.78
N VAL A 33 -29.23 3.07 14.65
CA VAL A 33 -28.38 3.39 15.81
C VAL A 33 -27.01 2.78 15.56
N TRP A 34 -25.97 3.62 15.62
CA TRP A 34 -24.60 3.19 15.54
C TRP A 34 -23.84 3.60 16.79
N THR A 35 -23.03 2.70 17.32
CA THR A 35 -22.19 2.93 18.49
C THR A 35 -20.74 3.06 18.06
N SER A 36 -20.16 4.21 18.33
CA SER A 36 -18.77 4.51 17.98
C SER A 36 -17.78 3.67 18.80
N PRO A 37 -16.51 3.55 18.39
CA PRO A 37 -15.45 2.88 19.15
C PRO A 37 -15.24 3.44 20.56
N THR A 38 -15.58 4.71 20.80
CA THR A 38 -15.57 5.35 22.14
C THR A 38 -16.83 5.10 22.96
N ARG A 39 -17.71 4.19 22.51
CA ARG A 39 -18.99 3.82 23.14
C ARG A 39 -20.03 4.94 23.19
N GLN A 40 -19.90 5.95 22.36
CA GLN A 40 -20.94 6.95 22.16
C GLN A 40 -21.95 6.44 21.12
N SER A 41 -23.23 6.42 21.44
CA SER A 41 -24.28 6.02 20.51
C SER A 41 -24.85 7.24 19.77
N PHE A 42 -25.00 7.08 18.47
CA PHE A 42 -25.59 8.06 17.58
C PHE A 42 -26.81 7.43 16.89
N GLN A 43 -27.89 8.18 16.84
CA GLN A 43 -29.10 7.81 16.12
C GLN A 43 -29.17 8.61 14.83
N PHE A 44 -29.39 7.95 13.73
CA PHE A 44 -29.48 8.53 12.39
C PHE A 44 -30.88 8.33 11.82
N ASP A 45 -31.43 9.38 11.21
CA ASP A 45 -32.62 9.30 10.36
C ASP A 45 -32.15 9.40 8.90
N LEU A 46 -32.13 8.27 8.18
CA LEU A 46 -31.49 8.15 6.87
C LEU A 46 -32.53 7.97 5.77
N PRO A 47 -32.55 8.82 4.72
CA PRO A 47 -33.22 8.50 3.46
C PRO A 47 -32.67 7.19 2.86
N VAL A 48 -33.46 6.51 2.06
CA VAL A 48 -33.02 5.25 1.39
C VAL A 48 -31.81 5.43 0.48
N THR A 49 -31.57 6.64 0.03
CA THR A 49 -30.42 6.99 -0.84
C THR A 49 -29.12 7.25 -0.09
N VAL A 50 -29.13 7.15 1.26
CA VAL A 50 -27.94 7.37 2.09
C VAL A 50 -27.53 6.07 2.76
N TYR A 51 -26.30 5.64 2.52
CA TYR A 51 -25.73 4.41 3.07
C TYR A 51 -25.70 4.46 4.61
N PRO A 52 -26.25 3.44 5.29
CA PRO A 52 -26.24 3.38 6.74
C PRO A 52 -24.83 3.00 7.24
N PRO A 53 -24.43 3.44 8.47
CA PRO A 53 -23.19 3.00 9.06
C PRO A 53 -23.22 1.48 9.34
N ARG A 54 -22.15 0.78 8.91
CA ARG A 54 -21.96 -0.66 9.04
C ARG A 54 -20.56 -1.02 9.55
N GLU A 55 -20.11 -2.23 9.26
CA GLU A 55 -18.81 -2.79 9.65
C GLU A 55 -17.65 -1.94 9.11
N ASP A 56 -17.70 -1.55 7.85
CA ASP A 56 -16.75 -0.65 7.16
C ASP A 56 -16.60 0.70 7.86
N THR A 57 -17.72 1.30 8.24
CA THR A 57 -17.78 2.54 9.03
C THR A 57 -17.10 2.36 10.39
N SER A 58 -17.37 1.24 11.05
CA SER A 58 -16.78 0.89 12.34
C SER A 58 -15.30 0.60 12.24
N LEU A 59 -14.86 -0.06 11.16
CA LEU A 59 -13.46 -0.33 10.86
C LEU A 59 -12.65 0.96 10.74
N LEU A 60 -13.14 1.91 9.92
CA LEU A 60 -12.52 3.22 9.72
C LEU A 60 -12.51 4.06 11.00
N ALA A 61 -13.66 4.19 11.69
CA ALA A 61 -13.76 4.93 12.93
C ALA A 61 -12.84 4.36 14.03
N GLY A 62 -12.71 3.02 14.10
CA GLY A 62 -11.81 2.36 15.04
C GLY A 62 -10.33 2.72 14.82
N ALA A 63 -9.92 2.98 13.59
CA ALA A 63 -8.56 3.42 13.30
C ALA A 63 -8.27 4.83 13.83
N LEU A 64 -9.21 5.77 13.69
CA LEU A 64 -8.99 7.16 14.11
C LEU A 64 -8.56 7.26 15.57
N HIS A 65 -9.21 6.49 16.44
CA HIS A 65 -8.86 6.47 17.85
C HIS A 65 -7.43 5.94 18.10
N ARG A 66 -7.01 4.92 17.33
CA ARG A 66 -5.67 4.29 17.46
C ARG A 66 -4.52 5.14 16.94
N LEU A 67 -4.80 6.13 16.08
CA LEU A 67 -3.77 7.04 15.56
C LEU A 67 -3.09 7.88 16.65
N GLY A 68 -3.75 8.09 17.81
CA GLY A 68 -3.17 8.84 18.93
C GLY A 68 -2.94 10.32 18.65
N LEU A 69 -3.67 10.89 17.70
CA LEU A 69 -3.52 12.29 17.30
C LEU A 69 -4.19 13.25 18.31
N PRO A 70 -3.64 14.46 18.52
CA PRO A 70 -4.12 15.39 19.52
C PRO A 70 -5.46 16.04 19.14
N HIS A 71 -6.10 16.68 20.14
CA HIS A 71 -7.20 17.61 19.89
C HIS A 71 -6.77 18.72 18.91
N GLY A 72 -7.70 19.14 18.06
CA GLY A 72 -7.45 20.16 17.03
C GLY A 72 -6.81 19.62 15.75
N THR A 73 -6.56 18.31 15.64
CA THR A 73 -6.18 17.64 14.39
C THR A 73 -7.17 18.01 13.27
N SER A 74 -6.67 18.38 12.11
CA SER A 74 -7.51 18.66 10.93
C SER A 74 -7.75 17.38 10.14
N CYS A 75 -9.01 17.10 9.81
CA CYS A 75 -9.32 15.94 8.98
C CYS A 75 -10.32 16.25 7.86
N LEU A 76 -10.22 15.49 6.78
CA LEU A 76 -11.16 15.46 5.66
C LEU A 76 -11.73 14.05 5.53
N GLU A 77 -13.06 13.94 5.56
CA GLU A 77 -13.78 12.72 5.17
C GLU A 77 -14.34 12.89 3.76
N ILE A 78 -13.98 11.99 2.85
CA ILE A 78 -14.52 11.90 1.49
C ILE A 78 -15.62 10.86 1.48
N GLY A 79 -16.79 11.15 0.88
CA GLY A 79 -17.93 10.26 0.87
C GLY A 79 -18.52 10.06 2.28
N CYS A 80 -18.91 11.16 2.95
CA CYS A 80 -19.27 11.12 4.37
C CYS A 80 -20.60 10.42 4.69
N GLY A 81 -21.44 10.17 3.70
CA GLY A 81 -22.70 9.46 3.85
C GLY A 81 -23.58 10.00 4.98
N SER A 82 -23.83 9.18 5.99
CA SER A 82 -24.57 9.55 7.19
C SER A 82 -23.88 10.57 8.09
N GLY A 83 -22.57 10.81 7.91
CA GLY A 83 -21.72 11.62 8.79
C GLY A 83 -21.23 10.89 10.05
N ALA A 84 -21.35 9.57 10.14
CA ALA A 84 -21.03 8.79 11.34
C ALA A 84 -19.54 8.90 11.72
N VAL A 85 -18.62 8.74 10.76
CA VAL A 85 -17.17 8.84 11.01
C VAL A 85 -16.78 10.29 11.32
N SER A 86 -17.37 11.27 10.60
CA SER A 86 -17.19 12.69 10.89
C SER A 86 -17.61 13.07 12.30
N LEU A 87 -18.76 12.57 12.79
CA LEU A 87 -19.22 12.78 14.16
C LEU A 87 -18.25 12.16 15.17
N HIS A 88 -17.75 10.97 14.90
CA HIS A 88 -16.75 10.32 15.75
C HIS A 88 -15.45 11.15 15.80
N ALA A 89 -14.93 11.59 14.65
CA ALA A 89 -13.74 12.45 14.58
C ALA A 89 -13.95 13.78 15.35
N ALA A 90 -15.12 14.41 15.20
CA ALA A 90 -15.46 15.61 15.95
C ALA A 90 -15.54 15.36 17.47
N ALA A 91 -16.05 14.19 17.90
CA ALA A 91 -16.07 13.78 19.31
C ALA A 91 -14.67 13.52 19.87
N LEU A 92 -13.68 13.19 19.03
CA LEU A 92 -12.26 13.15 19.40
C LEU A 92 -11.62 14.55 19.53
N GLY A 93 -12.39 15.61 19.27
CA GLY A 93 -11.94 17.00 19.33
C GLY A 93 -11.20 17.46 18.07
N TRP A 94 -11.41 16.81 16.93
CA TRP A 94 -10.78 17.18 15.66
C TRP A 94 -11.59 18.24 14.91
N ARG A 95 -10.92 18.98 14.04
CA ARG A 95 -11.53 19.93 13.11
C ARG A 95 -11.88 19.20 11.82
N VAL A 96 -13.17 18.98 11.61
CA VAL A 96 -13.68 18.10 10.56
C VAL A 96 -14.20 18.91 9.38
N VAL A 97 -13.69 18.58 8.19
CA VAL A 97 -14.31 18.86 6.91
C VAL A 97 -14.77 17.53 6.33
N ALA A 98 -15.95 17.51 5.76
CA ALA A 98 -16.53 16.32 5.12
C ALA A 98 -17.10 16.70 3.76
N CYS A 99 -17.13 15.78 2.82
CA CYS A 99 -17.78 15.99 1.54
C CYS A 99 -18.49 14.73 1.06
N ASP A 100 -19.50 14.94 0.21
CA ASP A 100 -20.20 13.87 -0.48
C ASP A 100 -20.75 14.38 -1.81
N ILE A 101 -20.78 13.52 -2.84
CA ILE A 101 -21.40 13.83 -4.13
C ILE A 101 -22.93 13.72 -4.07
N ASN A 102 -23.46 12.97 -3.10
CA ASN A 102 -24.88 12.81 -2.86
C ASN A 102 -25.43 13.97 -2.00
N PRO A 103 -26.29 14.86 -2.55
CA PRO A 103 -26.82 16.00 -1.81
C PRO A 103 -27.67 15.59 -0.59
N PHE A 104 -28.29 14.41 -0.61
CA PHE A 104 -29.02 13.86 0.55
C PHE A 104 -28.06 13.48 1.68
N ALA A 105 -26.90 12.89 1.36
CA ALA A 105 -25.85 12.59 2.34
C ALA A 105 -25.31 13.89 2.96
N VAL A 106 -25.04 14.92 2.14
CA VAL A 106 -24.64 16.25 2.63
C VAL A 106 -25.67 16.84 3.59
N ALA A 107 -26.96 16.78 3.24
CA ALA A 107 -28.03 17.27 4.09
C ALA A 107 -28.13 16.48 5.40
N CYS A 108 -28.02 15.14 5.35
CA CYS A 108 -27.99 14.26 6.51
C CYS A 108 -26.82 14.56 7.45
N ALA A 109 -25.60 14.63 6.91
CA ALA A 109 -24.39 14.89 7.70
C ALA A 109 -24.49 16.27 8.40
N ARG A 110 -24.98 17.31 7.73
CA ARG A 110 -25.24 18.62 8.33
C ARG A 110 -26.29 18.58 9.44
N HIS A 111 -27.40 17.86 9.21
CA HIS A 111 -28.45 17.67 10.19
C HIS A 111 -27.93 16.97 11.43
N HIS A 112 -27.23 15.85 11.26
CA HIS A 112 -26.70 15.07 12.38
C HIS A 112 -25.59 15.82 13.14
N ALA A 113 -24.72 16.56 12.46
CA ALA A 113 -23.75 17.44 13.11
C ALA A 113 -24.45 18.45 14.03
N SER A 114 -25.51 19.11 13.55
CA SER A 114 -26.31 20.04 14.35
C SER A 114 -27.02 19.35 15.51
N LEU A 115 -27.62 18.18 15.27
CA LEU A 115 -28.35 17.39 16.29
C LEU A 115 -27.45 17.01 17.48
N TYR A 116 -26.19 16.68 17.20
CA TYR A 116 -25.20 16.29 18.22
C TYR A 116 -24.32 17.46 18.69
N GLY A 117 -24.61 18.70 18.28
CA GLY A 117 -23.86 19.89 18.70
C GLY A 117 -22.41 19.88 18.23
N GLN A 118 -22.09 19.19 17.14
CA GLN A 118 -20.75 19.12 16.57
C GLN A 118 -20.57 20.17 15.45
N THR A 119 -19.38 20.77 15.41
CA THR A 119 -19.01 21.70 14.34
C THR A 119 -18.28 20.95 13.24
N ILE A 120 -18.99 20.63 12.17
CA ILE A 120 -18.47 19.94 10.98
C ILE A 120 -18.79 20.78 9.76
N THR A 121 -17.78 21.08 8.93
CA THR A 121 -17.99 21.72 7.63
C THR A 121 -18.29 20.62 6.62
N VAL A 122 -19.51 20.60 6.06
CA VAL A 122 -19.91 19.61 5.06
C VAL A 122 -20.12 20.30 3.72
N LEU A 123 -19.38 19.83 2.70
CA LEU A 123 -19.37 20.35 1.33
C LEU A 123 -20.03 19.35 0.38
N GLU A 124 -20.60 19.84 -0.72
CA GLU A 124 -21.10 19.00 -1.80
C GLU A 124 -19.99 18.82 -2.84
N GLY A 125 -19.76 17.58 -3.27
CA GLY A 125 -18.78 17.21 -4.26
C GLY A 125 -17.82 16.10 -3.78
N GLY A 126 -16.85 15.78 -4.62
CA GLY A 126 -15.85 14.74 -4.38
C GLY A 126 -14.77 14.73 -5.45
N PRO A 127 -13.78 13.83 -5.35
CA PRO A 127 -12.71 13.72 -6.33
C PRO A 127 -13.27 13.32 -7.70
N GLY A 128 -13.33 14.30 -8.62
CA GLY A 128 -13.71 14.08 -10.01
C GLY A 128 -12.59 13.42 -10.82
N PRO A 129 -12.83 13.12 -12.12
CA PRO A 129 -11.88 12.45 -13.01
C PRO A 129 -10.62 13.26 -13.28
N GLU A 130 -10.68 14.58 -13.19
CA GLU A 130 -9.56 15.46 -13.49
C GLU A 130 -8.70 15.68 -12.24
N LEU A 131 -7.40 15.37 -12.32
CA LEU A 131 -6.46 15.60 -11.21
C LEU A 131 -6.35 17.09 -10.85
N ASP A 132 -6.47 17.98 -11.85
CA ASP A 132 -6.39 19.44 -11.69
C ASP A 132 -7.71 20.07 -11.21
N GLY A 133 -8.79 19.30 -11.14
CA GLY A 133 -10.11 19.76 -10.72
C GLY A 133 -10.15 20.02 -9.22
N GLY A 134 -10.06 21.26 -8.86
CA GLY A 134 -10.44 21.99 -7.66
C GLY A 134 -10.82 21.20 -6.41
N ALA A 135 -9.85 20.50 -5.78
CA ALA A 135 -10.07 19.99 -4.41
C ALA A 135 -10.65 21.06 -3.48
N ASN A 136 -10.37 22.32 -3.78
CA ASN A 136 -10.90 23.50 -3.09
C ASN A 136 -12.43 23.58 -3.06
N GLN A 137 -13.11 22.98 -4.04
CA GLN A 137 -14.57 23.04 -4.12
C GLN A 137 -15.26 22.05 -3.16
N TRP A 138 -14.68 20.88 -2.94
CA TRP A 138 -15.27 19.81 -2.14
C TRP A 138 -14.45 19.44 -0.90
N GLY A 139 -13.15 19.65 -0.89
CA GLY A 139 -12.24 19.33 0.20
C GLY A 139 -11.74 20.55 0.98
N GLY A 140 -12.17 21.78 0.61
CA GLY A 140 -11.63 23.02 1.18
C GLY A 140 -10.20 23.32 0.74
N ASP A 141 -9.64 24.45 1.20
CA ASP A 141 -8.33 24.97 0.76
C ASP A 141 -7.14 24.45 1.56
N ALA A 142 -7.34 23.46 2.44
CA ALA A 142 -6.33 23.03 3.39
C ALA A 142 -5.78 21.65 3.09
N HIS A 143 -4.51 21.44 3.46
CA HIS A 143 -3.94 20.11 3.64
C HIS A 143 -4.26 19.63 5.05
N TYR A 144 -4.60 18.36 5.19
CA TYR A 144 -5.10 17.75 6.41
C TYR A 144 -4.06 16.89 7.11
N ASP A 145 -4.18 16.78 8.43
CA ASP A 145 -3.41 15.83 9.21
C ASP A 145 -3.90 14.39 8.94
N VAL A 146 -5.24 14.25 8.70
CA VAL A 146 -5.88 12.98 8.33
C VAL A 146 -6.81 13.21 7.15
N VAL A 147 -6.69 12.38 6.13
CA VAL A 147 -7.70 12.25 5.07
C VAL A 147 -8.23 10.83 5.08
N MET A 148 -9.53 10.65 5.00
CA MET A 148 -10.14 9.34 5.09
C MET A 148 -11.24 9.15 4.05
N TRP A 149 -11.32 7.94 3.53
CA TRP A 149 -12.33 7.56 2.58
C TRP A 149 -12.73 6.10 2.78
N ASN A 150 -14.01 5.89 3.05
CA ASN A 150 -14.63 4.59 2.87
C ASN A 150 -15.06 4.51 1.40
N LEU A 151 -14.24 3.87 0.56
CA LEU A 151 -14.46 3.88 -0.88
C LEU A 151 -15.67 3.02 -1.28
N PRO A 152 -16.38 3.37 -2.36
CA PRO A 152 -17.26 2.43 -3.04
C PRO A 152 -16.47 1.18 -3.44
N TYR A 153 -16.97 -0.01 -3.12
CA TYR A 153 -16.21 -1.26 -3.21
C TYR A 153 -16.92 -2.38 -3.99
N LEU A 154 -18.11 -2.13 -4.50
CA LEU A 154 -18.77 -3.10 -5.38
C LEU A 154 -18.33 -2.88 -6.84
N PRO A 155 -18.08 -3.96 -7.58
CA PRO A 155 -17.87 -3.89 -9.03
C PRO A 155 -19.17 -3.45 -9.73
N GLN A 156 -19.06 -2.96 -10.95
CA GLN A 156 -20.23 -2.66 -11.76
C GLN A 156 -21.09 -3.91 -11.95
N PRO A 157 -22.42 -3.84 -11.74
CA PRO A 157 -23.31 -4.98 -11.91
C PRO A 157 -23.29 -5.45 -13.37
N ALA A 158 -23.50 -6.75 -13.59
CA ALA A 158 -23.72 -7.28 -14.93
C ALA A 158 -25.02 -6.70 -15.52
N GLU A 159 -25.12 -6.70 -16.88
CA GLU A 159 -26.26 -6.09 -17.61
C GLU A 159 -27.66 -6.61 -17.20
N ASP A 160 -27.74 -7.76 -16.52
CA ASP A 160 -28.99 -8.43 -16.09
C ASP A 160 -29.23 -8.44 -14.58
N GLU A 161 -28.43 -7.73 -13.78
CA GLU A 161 -28.61 -7.67 -12.32
C GLU A 161 -29.50 -6.51 -11.89
N ASP A 162 -30.20 -6.67 -10.74
CA ASP A 162 -31.07 -5.64 -10.16
C ASP A 162 -30.32 -4.32 -9.95
N VAL A 163 -30.74 -3.29 -10.65
CA VAL A 163 -30.14 -1.98 -10.66
C VAL A 163 -30.46 -1.26 -9.34
N LEU A 164 -29.43 -0.90 -8.59
CA LEU A 164 -29.54 0.04 -7.49
C LEU A 164 -29.97 1.42 -8.05
N GLY A 165 -30.56 2.29 -7.24
CA GLY A 165 -30.83 3.66 -7.70
C GLY A 165 -29.54 4.45 -7.92
N PRO A 166 -29.50 5.47 -8.78
CA PRO A 166 -28.29 6.21 -9.14
C PRO A 166 -27.52 6.77 -7.92
N MET A 167 -28.22 7.09 -6.85
CA MET A 167 -27.62 7.62 -5.62
C MET A 167 -27.06 6.50 -4.72
N GLU A 168 -27.64 5.31 -4.73
CA GLU A 168 -27.12 4.13 -4.04
C GLU A 168 -25.92 3.57 -4.81
N GLU A 169 -25.98 3.53 -6.14
CA GLU A 169 -24.86 3.15 -6.99
C GLU A 169 -23.62 4.02 -6.71
N SER A 170 -23.80 5.34 -6.63
CA SER A 170 -22.69 6.26 -6.36
C SER A 170 -22.01 6.05 -5.00
N ALA A 171 -22.71 5.44 -4.05
CA ALA A 171 -22.18 5.15 -2.72
C ALA A 171 -21.48 3.79 -2.63
N LEU A 172 -21.84 2.84 -3.50
CA LEU A 172 -21.42 1.45 -3.38
C LEU A 172 -20.58 0.96 -4.55
N ILE A 173 -20.80 1.48 -5.77
CA ILE A 173 -20.19 0.98 -6.99
C ILE A 173 -19.02 1.87 -7.40
N ASP A 174 -17.85 1.26 -7.60
CA ASP A 174 -16.74 1.93 -8.26
C ASP A 174 -17.00 1.97 -9.78
N SER A 175 -17.46 3.12 -10.25
CA SER A 175 -17.73 3.37 -11.67
C SER A 175 -16.53 3.98 -12.42
N ASP A 176 -15.41 4.16 -11.77
CA ASP A 176 -14.20 4.72 -12.39
C ASP A 176 -13.48 3.67 -13.23
N GLU A 177 -13.18 3.98 -14.48
CA GLU A 177 -12.48 3.06 -15.40
C GLU A 177 -11.09 2.61 -14.89
N ARG A 178 -10.43 3.43 -14.07
CA ARG A 178 -9.12 3.15 -13.47
C ARG A 178 -9.17 2.74 -12.00
N GLY A 179 -10.35 2.83 -11.39
CA GLY A 179 -10.61 2.61 -9.97
C GLY A 179 -10.44 3.86 -9.12
N LEU A 180 -11.43 4.10 -8.24
CA LEU A 180 -11.43 5.25 -7.31
C LEU A 180 -10.25 5.22 -6.34
N PHE A 181 -9.81 4.03 -5.93
CA PHE A 181 -8.65 3.90 -5.07
C PHE A 181 -7.36 4.40 -5.74
N ILE A 182 -7.12 4.05 -7.01
CA ILE A 182 -5.98 4.55 -7.78
C ILE A 182 -6.02 6.07 -7.87
N ARG A 183 -7.19 6.64 -8.18
CA ARG A 183 -7.40 8.08 -8.23
C ARG A 183 -7.10 8.76 -6.89
N TYR A 184 -7.53 8.17 -5.79
CA TYR A 184 -7.24 8.67 -4.44
C TYR A 184 -5.74 8.69 -4.18
N VAL A 185 -5.05 7.58 -4.46
CA VAL A 185 -3.60 7.46 -4.30
C VAL A 185 -2.85 8.49 -5.15
N GLU A 186 -3.25 8.70 -6.40
CA GLU A 186 -2.64 9.73 -7.27
C GLU A 186 -2.75 11.13 -6.68
N ARG A 187 -3.93 11.53 -6.17
CA ARG A 187 -4.13 12.83 -5.52
C ARG A 187 -3.27 12.99 -4.27
N LEU A 188 -3.15 11.95 -3.45
CA LEU A 188 -2.27 11.94 -2.28
C LEU A 188 -0.80 12.10 -2.69
N ALA A 189 -0.35 11.35 -3.69
CA ALA A 189 1.02 11.40 -4.18
C ALA A 189 1.41 12.77 -4.75
N HIS A 190 0.47 13.47 -5.39
CA HIS A 190 0.68 14.85 -5.86
C HIS A 190 0.65 15.90 -4.73
N GLY A 191 0.53 15.48 -3.47
CA GLY A 191 0.56 16.39 -2.31
C GLY A 191 -0.64 17.31 -2.20
N GLN A 192 -1.81 16.92 -2.72
CA GLN A 192 -2.98 17.80 -2.82
C GLN A 192 -3.87 17.78 -1.57
N LEU A 193 -3.78 16.73 -0.74
CA LEU A 193 -4.74 16.50 0.33
C LEU A 193 -4.13 16.37 1.72
N ILE A 194 -2.99 15.67 1.86
CA ILE A 194 -2.36 15.43 3.15
C ILE A 194 -1.15 16.33 3.38
N LYS A 195 -0.95 16.73 4.64
CA LYS A 195 0.27 17.42 5.09
C LYS A 195 1.48 16.50 4.96
N GLN A 196 2.67 17.07 5.02
CA GLN A 196 3.94 16.34 4.92
C GLN A 196 4.03 15.16 5.93
N HIS A 197 3.51 15.34 7.16
CA HIS A 197 3.45 14.31 8.20
C HIS A 197 2.02 13.79 8.43
N GLY A 198 1.12 14.03 7.49
CA GLY A 198 -0.26 13.55 7.56
C GLY A 198 -0.38 12.08 7.13
N VAL A 199 -1.54 11.51 7.40
CA VAL A 199 -1.90 10.15 7.03
C VAL A 199 -3.22 10.13 6.25
N ALA A 200 -3.27 9.32 5.23
CA ALA A 200 -4.51 8.99 4.53
C ALA A 200 -4.95 7.58 4.91
N LEU A 201 -6.25 7.42 5.17
CA LEU A 201 -6.90 6.14 5.45
C LEU A 201 -7.86 5.80 4.32
N ALA A 202 -7.91 4.54 3.95
CA ALA A 202 -8.89 4.03 2.99
C ALA A 202 -9.42 2.67 3.46
N VAL A 203 -10.73 2.46 3.31
CA VAL A 203 -11.33 1.13 3.34
C VAL A 203 -11.55 0.70 1.91
N VAL A 204 -11.01 -0.45 1.54
CA VAL A 204 -11.10 -1.03 0.19
C VAL A 204 -11.47 -2.51 0.28
N SER A 205 -12.21 -3.01 -0.70
CA SER A 205 -12.58 -4.43 -0.77
C SER A 205 -11.53 -5.26 -1.52
N SER A 206 -11.35 -6.51 -1.09
CA SER A 206 -10.54 -7.50 -1.81
C SER A 206 -11.10 -7.90 -3.17
N LEU A 207 -12.35 -7.58 -3.46
CA LEU A 207 -12.97 -7.77 -4.76
C LEU A 207 -12.41 -6.83 -5.83
N LEU A 208 -11.93 -5.65 -5.40
CA LEU A 208 -11.31 -4.64 -6.26
C LEU A 208 -9.81 -4.54 -5.95
N ASP A 209 -9.40 -3.46 -5.30
CA ASP A 209 -8.00 -3.09 -5.12
C ASP A 209 -7.37 -3.57 -3.81
N GLY A 210 -8.17 -4.14 -2.88
CA GLY A 210 -7.75 -4.42 -1.51
C GLY A 210 -6.52 -5.35 -1.40
N ARG A 211 -6.43 -6.36 -2.29
CA ARG A 211 -5.31 -7.32 -2.29
C ARG A 211 -3.97 -6.69 -2.68
N ASP A 212 -4.00 -5.66 -3.50
CA ASP A 212 -2.81 -4.98 -4.04
C ASP A 212 -2.70 -3.52 -3.58
N ALA A 213 -3.50 -3.11 -2.60
CA ALA A 213 -3.58 -1.74 -2.12
C ALA A 213 -2.22 -1.15 -1.72
N CYS A 214 -1.40 -1.91 -0.97
CA CYS A 214 -0.06 -1.46 -0.61
C CYS A 214 0.83 -1.28 -1.85
N SER A 215 0.85 -2.23 -2.77
CA SER A 215 1.70 -2.14 -3.97
C SER A 215 1.24 -0.99 -4.89
N THR A 216 -0.05 -0.69 -4.93
CA THR A 216 -0.60 0.47 -5.63
C THR A 216 -0.10 1.77 -5.01
N ALA A 217 -0.14 1.92 -3.68
CA ALA A 217 0.43 3.08 -2.99
C ALA A 217 1.95 3.23 -3.24
N TRP A 218 2.71 2.14 -3.13
CA TRP A 218 4.16 2.15 -3.35
C TRP A 218 4.54 2.59 -4.77
N ARG A 219 3.80 2.15 -5.79
CA ARG A 219 4.02 2.57 -7.21
C ARG A 219 3.88 4.07 -7.40
N HIS A 220 3.09 4.73 -6.57
CA HIS A 220 2.91 6.18 -6.57
C HIS A 220 3.82 6.90 -5.56
N GLY A 221 4.76 6.20 -4.92
CA GLY A 221 5.72 6.78 -3.99
C GLY A 221 5.17 7.06 -2.59
N LEU A 222 4.02 6.51 -2.22
CA LEU A 222 3.45 6.59 -0.88
C LEU A 222 3.79 5.34 -0.07
N ALA A 223 4.26 5.52 1.15
CA ALA A 223 4.35 4.43 2.12
C ALA A 223 2.95 3.97 2.51
N ALA A 224 2.79 2.66 2.77
CA ALA A 224 1.47 2.10 3.07
C ALA A 224 1.56 0.88 3.98
N ARG A 225 0.57 0.73 4.89
CA ARG A 225 0.39 -0.44 5.75
C ARG A 225 -1.07 -0.81 5.86
N ILE A 226 -1.35 -2.09 5.86
CA ILE A 226 -2.67 -2.61 6.24
C ILE A 226 -2.77 -2.54 7.77
N LEU A 227 -3.76 -1.79 8.27
CA LEU A 227 -4.00 -1.63 9.71
C LEU A 227 -4.92 -2.70 10.27
N SER A 228 -5.85 -3.16 9.47
CA SER A 228 -6.79 -4.24 9.79
C SER A 228 -7.43 -4.79 8.53
N GLU A 229 -7.87 -6.02 8.61
CA GLU A 229 -8.64 -6.73 7.60
C GLU A 229 -9.81 -7.41 8.29
N GLU A 230 -11.00 -7.30 7.71
CA GLU A 230 -12.21 -7.98 8.14
C GLU A 230 -12.66 -8.91 7.03
N VAL A 231 -12.70 -10.21 7.31
CA VAL A 231 -13.03 -11.25 6.33
C VAL A 231 -14.47 -11.70 6.58
N PHE A 232 -15.29 -11.71 5.53
CA PHE A 232 -16.67 -12.15 5.57
C PHE A 232 -16.83 -13.63 5.19
N GLU A 233 -18.01 -14.20 5.48
CA GLU A 233 -18.30 -15.61 5.26
C GLU A 233 -18.25 -16.04 3.77
N ASP A 234 -18.50 -15.13 2.86
CA ASP A 234 -18.42 -15.33 1.41
C ASP A 234 -17.00 -15.26 0.83
N GLY A 235 -16.01 -14.94 1.69
CA GLY A 235 -14.60 -14.82 1.31
C GLY A 235 -14.19 -13.44 0.81
N GLU A 236 -15.10 -12.46 0.78
CA GLU A 236 -14.74 -11.05 0.66
C GLU A 236 -13.99 -10.59 1.90
N SER A 237 -13.06 -9.67 1.75
CA SER A 237 -12.49 -8.95 2.88
C SER A 237 -12.47 -7.44 2.63
N LEU A 238 -12.70 -6.69 3.72
CA LEU A 238 -12.47 -5.25 3.77
C LEU A 238 -11.11 -4.98 4.39
N VAL A 239 -10.29 -4.26 3.66
CA VAL A 239 -8.94 -3.88 4.07
C VAL A 239 -8.90 -2.41 4.42
N LEU A 240 -8.48 -2.10 5.64
CA LEU A 240 -8.16 -0.74 6.05
C LEU A 240 -6.67 -0.48 5.87
N ILE A 241 -6.34 0.43 4.97
CA ILE A 241 -4.97 0.83 4.65
C ILE A 241 -4.67 2.25 5.12
N ALA A 242 -3.48 2.45 5.70
CA ALA A 242 -2.90 3.77 5.95
C ALA A 242 -1.81 4.07 4.93
N MET A 243 -1.77 5.31 4.43
CA MET A 243 -0.81 5.79 3.45
C MET A 243 -0.24 7.14 3.88
N TRP A 244 1.08 7.38 3.64
CA TRP A 244 1.75 8.64 4.02
C TRP A 244 2.97 8.92 3.14
N HIS A 245 3.50 10.15 3.23
CA HIS A 245 4.76 10.51 2.56
C HIS A 245 5.96 9.88 3.26
N PRO A 246 6.72 9.00 2.58
CA PRO A 246 7.76 8.19 3.20
C PRO A 246 8.90 9.06 3.75
N PHE A 247 9.28 8.81 5.01
CA PHE A 247 10.36 9.48 5.72
C PHE A 247 10.36 11.00 5.52
N ALA A 248 9.20 11.60 5.74
CA ALA A 248 8.98 13.02 5.50
C ALA A 248 10.01 13.89 6.24
N GLY A 249 10.65 14.82 5.51
CA GLY A 249 11.68 15.71 6.05
C GLY A 249 13.06 15.09 6.30
N LYS A 250 13.28 13.80 5.97
CA LYS A 250 14.60 13.17 6.07
C LYS A 250 15.48 13.48 4.87
N GLU A 251 16.79 13.54 5.11
CA GLU A 251 17.77 13.86 4.06
C GLU A 251 17.85 12.77 3.00
N ARG A 252 18.04 13.20 1.75
CA ARG A 252 18.22 12.37 0.56
C ARG A 252 19.58 12.70 -0.03
N LEU A 253 20.59 11.90 0.29
CA LEU A 253 21.95 12.09 -0.13
C LEU A 253 22.21 11.41 -1.47
N HIS A 254 23.04 12.03 -2.31
CA HIS A 254 23.49 11.49 -3.57
C HIS A 254 24.95 11.83 -3.80
N GLU A 255 25.74 10.85 -4.21
CA GLU A 255 27.13 11.05 -4.63
C GLU A 255 27.36 10.31 -5.94
N PRO A 256 28.04 10.93 -6.93
CA PRO A 256 28.28 10.26 -8.22
C PRO A 256 29.06 8.94 -8.07
N VAL A 257 30.06 8.91 -7.18
CA VAL A 257 30.89 7.71 -6.97
C VAL A 257 31.15 7.51 -5.49
N VAL A 258 30.85 6.32 -4.99
CA VAL A 258 31.14 5.91 -3.61
C VAL A 258 31.84 4.54 -3.58
N GLN A 259 32.48 4.21 -2.46
CA GLN A 259 32.93 2.84 -2.25
C GLN A 259 31.70 1.89 -2.12
N SER A 260 30.78 2.24 -1.25
CA SER A 260 29.50 1.55 -1.05
C SER A 260 28.51 2.52 -0.39
N THR A 261 27.28 2.57 -0.87
CA THR A 261 26.22 3.39 -0.29
C THR A 261 25.93 3.01 1.18
N ASN A 262 26.03 1.71 1.54
CA ASN A 262 25.94 1.27 2.93
C ASN A 262 27.08 1.84 3.79
N SER A 263 28.32 1.87 3.27
CA SER A 263 29.48 2.37 4.04
C SER A 263 29.33 3.84 4.40
N VAL A 264 28.85 4.68 3.47
CA VAL A 264 28.61 6.10 3.71
C VAL A 264 27.68 6.29 4.92
N LEU A 265 26.57 5.54 4.97
CA LEU A 265 25.61 5.64 6.06
C LEU A 265 26.10 5.00 7.37
N LEU A 266 26.97 3.99 7.31
CA LEU A 266 27.56 3.36 8.51
C LEU A 266 28.67 4.18 9.15
N GLU A 267 29.34 5.04 8.40
CA GLU A 267 30.46 5.87 8.88
C GLU A 267 29.99 7.14 9.61
N HIS A 268 28.79 7.63 9.30
CA HIS A 268 28.25 8.87 9.84
C HIS A 268 26.99 8.65 10.70
N SER A 269 26.72 9.56 11.63
CA SER A 269 25.57 9.49 12.54
C SER A 269 24.30 10.06 11.91
N TYR A 270 23.78 9.41 10.88
CA TYR A 270 22.50 9.78 10.29
C TYR A 270 21.32 9.19 11.05
N PRO A 271 20.18 9.91 11.15
CA PRO A 271 18.95 9.37 11.73
C PRO A 271 18.26 8.35 10.81
N VAL A 272 17.33 7.59 11.37
CA VAL A 272 16.48 6.66 10.60
C VAL A 272 15.74 7.42 9.50
N GLY A 273 15.67 6.82 8.33
CA GLY A 273 15.01 7.36 7.14
C GLY A 273 15.93 8.13 6.18
N VAL A 274 17.16 8.50 6.62
CA VAL A 274 18.14 9.08 5.69
C VAL A 274 18.52 8.06 4.62
N ARG A 275 18.54 8.50 3.38
CA ARG A 275 18.83 7.68 2.19
C ARG A 275 20.10 8.18 1.49
N GLN A 276 20.98 7.25 1.10
CA GLN A 276 22.13 7.48 0.22
C GLN A 276 21.95 6.75 -1.10
N THR A 277 22.18 7.45 -2.21
CA THR A 277 22.27 6.87 -3.57
C THR A 277 23.60 7.20 -4.20
N ALA A 278 24.01 6.41 -5.21
CA ALA A 278 25.18 6.68 -6.01
C ALA A 278 24.96 6.20 -7.46
N ASP A 279 25.61 6.87 -8.41
CA ASP A 279 25.63 6.41 -9.80
C ASP A 279 26.55 5.19 -9.97
N VAL A 280 27.67 5.18 -9.22
CA VAL A 280 28.66 4.10 -9.28
C VAL A 280 29.10 3.70 -7.88
N GLN A 281 29.03 2.39 -7.58
CA GLN A 281 29.69 1.78 -6.43
C GLN A 281 30.97 1.07 -6.88
N GLN A 282 32.12 1.44 -6.28
CA GLN A 282 33.42 0.80 -6.61
C GLN A 282 33.61 -0.53 -5.89
N GLN A 283 33.00 -0.70 -4.72
CA GLN A 283 33.09 -1.90 -3.88
C GLN A 283 31.70 -2.26 -3.34
N GLY A 284 30.77 -2.56 -4.26
CA GLY A 284 29.43 -3.02 -3.90
C GLY A 284 29.53 -4.28 -3.03
N ARG A 285 28.69 -4.35 -1.99
CA ARG A 285 28.73 -5.45 -1.01
C ARG A 285 27.55 -6.39 -1.17
N GLY A 286 27.82 -7.67 -1.06
CA GLY A 286 26.85 -8.73 -0.91
C GLY A 286 27.01 -9.44 0.44
N ARG A 287 26.13 -10.40 0.71
CA ARG A 287 26.19 -11.21 1.94
C ARG A 287 27.53 -11.97 2.03
N ARG A 288 28.03 -12.12 3.29
CA ARG A 288 29.26 -12.91 3.59
C ARG A 288 30.50 -12.45 2.85
N GLY A 289 30.64 -11.16 2.61
CA GLY A 289 31.82 -10.60 1.94
C GLY A 289 31.86 -10.83 0.42
N ARG A 290 30.77 -11.34 -0.19
CA ARG A 290 30.65 -11.38 -1.65
C ARG A 290 30.59 -9.95 -2.20
N THR A 291 31.06 -9.76 -3.41
CA THR A 291 30.94 -8.49 -4.11
C THR A 291 29.57 -8.41 -4.79
N TRP A 292 28.91 -7.26 -4.68
CA TRP A 292 27.81 -6.91 -5.54
C TRP A 292 28.37 -6.24 -6.80
N GLU A 293 28.15 -6.85 -7.94
CA GLU A 293 28.53 -6.30 -9.22
C GLU A 293 27.41 -5.39 -9.71
N SER A 294 27.68 -4.07 -9.77
CA SER A 294 26.75 -3.10 -10.32
C SER A 294 26.93 -3.03 -11.83
N LEU A 295 25.89 -3.38 -12.57
CA LEU A 295 25.84 -3.14 -14.01
C LEU A 295 25.78 -1.62 -14.29
N GLU A 296 26.15 -1.22 -15.50
CA GLU A 296 26.01 0.17 -15.93
C GLU A 296 24.53 0.62 -15.83
N GLY A 297 24.28 1.74 -15.15
CA GLY A 297 22.93 2.24 -14.89
C GLY A 297 22.16 1.47 -13.82
N ALA A 298 22.78 0.57 -13.07
CA ALA A 298 22.13 -0.07 -11.93
C ALA A 298 21.86 0.94 -10.82
N LEU A 299 20.73 0.78 -10.14
CA LEU A 299 20.36 1.57 -8.97
C LEU A 299 20.98 0.98 -7.71
N ALA A 300 21.81 1.76 -7.02
CA ALA A 300 22.32 1.47 -5.69
C ALA A 300 21.78 2.49 -4.70
N ALA A 301 21.00 2.01 -3.72
CA ALA A 301 20.40 2.87 -2.71
C ALA A 301 20.44 2.22 -1.33
N SER A 302 20.75 3.01 -0.31
CA SER A 302 20.81 2.55 1.08
C SER A 302 20.02 3.47 1.99
N TRP A 303 19.48 2.91 3.08
CA TRP A 303 18.71 3.62 4.11
C TRP A 303 19.21 3.28 5.50
N VAL A 304 19.23 4.24 6.40
CA VAL A 304 19.31 3.94 7.84
C VAL A 304 17.93 3.48 8.28
N VAL A 305 17.81 2.25 8.70
CA VAL A 305 16.53 1.63 9.10
C VAL A 305 16.40 1.42 10.61
N ASP A 306 17.52 1.42 11.32
CA ASP A 306 17.54 1.37 12.79
C ASP A 306 18.76 2.13 13.33
N ALA A 307 18.57 2.89 14.42
CA ALA A 307 19.60 3.66 15.07
C ALA A 307 19.24 3.84 16.57
N GLY A 308 19.46 2.80 17.38
CA GLY A 308 19.05 2.79 18.78
C GLY A 308 19.83 1.82 19.64
N THR A 309 19.46 1.73 20.91
CA THR A 309 20.01 0.77 21.87
C THR A 309 19.41 -0.63 21.76
N ASN A 310 18.19 -0.71 21.24
CA ASN A 310 17.47 -1.96 21.00
C ASN A 310 17.20 -2.08 19.51
N SER A 311 17.84 -3.00 18.82
CA SER A 311 17.59 -3.23 17.42
C SER A 311 16.15 -3.74 17.19
N LEU A 312 15.42 -3.04 16.32
CA LEU A 312 14.09 -3.47 15.86
C LEU A 312 14.18 -4.43 14.67
N HIS A 313 15.36 -4.50 14.03
CA HIS A 313 15.58 -5.37 12.87
C HIS A 313 15.62 -6.84 13.26
N LYS A 314 14.85 -7.66 12.53
CA LYS A 314 14.79 -9.12 12.65
C LYS A 314 15.39 -9.77 11.40
N PRO A 315 15.99 -10.97 11.50
CA PRO A 315 16.48 -11.68 10.33
C PRO A 315 15.41 -11.92 9.24
N ALA A 316 14.14 -12.08 9.65
CA ALA A 316 13.01 -12.23 8.74
C ALA A 316 12.76 -10.99 7.88
N ASP A 317 13.12 -9.78 8.33
CA ASP A 317 12.84 -8.52 7.60
C ASP A 317 13.46 -8.50 6.21
N GLN A 318 14.57 -9.22 6.02
CA GLN A 318 15.22 -9.35 4.72
C GLN A 318 14.33 -10.11 3.72
N VAL A 319 13.66 -11.17 4.18
CA VAL A 319 12.75 -11.97 3.35
C VAL A 319 11.46 -11.17 3.11
N HIS A 320 10.94 -10.50 4.15
CA HIS A 320 9.77 -9.64 4.04
C HIS A 320 9.98 -8.50 3.03
N LEU A 321 11.17 -7.88 3.06
CA LEU A 321 11.49 -6.83 2.08
C LEU A 321 11.59 -7.42 0.66
N GLY A 322 12.24 -8.56 0.49
CA GLY A 322 12.29 -9.25 -0.80
C GLY A 322 10.89 -9.55 -1.34
N TYR A 323 9.97 -10.00 -0.47
CA TYR A 323 8.56 -10.21 -0.82
C TYR A 323 7.86 -8.91 -1.24
N ASN A 324 8.01 -7.83 -0.48
CA ASN A 324 7.39 -6.55 -0.79
C ASN A 324 7.92 -5.95 -2.11
N LEU A 325 9.22 -6.09 -2.38
CA LEU A 325 9.81 -5.71 -3.66
C LEU A 325 9.28 -6.56 -4.82
N MET A 326 9.12 -7.87 -4.61
CA MET A 326 8.48 -8.74 -5.57
C MET A 326 7.04 -8.28 -5.87
N LYS A 327 6.24 -8.00 -4.84
CA LYS A 327 4.87 -7.47 -4.98
C LYS A 327 4.85 -6.14 -5.72
N LEU A 328 5.75 -5.21 -5.41
CA LEU A 328 5.88 -3.95 -6.12
C LEU A 328 6.06 -4.16 -7.63
N PHE A 329 6.95 -5.05 -8.02
CA PHE A 329 7.31 -5.27 -9.43
C PHE A 329 6.42 -6.29 -10.15
N GLN A 330 5.55 -7.02 -9.46
CA GLN A 330 4.58 -7.93 -10.08
C GLN A 330 3.64 -7.22 -11.06
N SER A 331 3.38 -5.94 -10.85
CA SER A 331 2.60 -5.11 -11.78
C SER A 331 3.23 -5.01 -13.18
N TYR A 332 4.53 -5.28 -13.32
CA TYR A 332 5.24 -5.28 -14.59
C TYR A 332 5.23 -6.65 -15.29
N GLY A 333 4.85 -7.72 -14.57
CA GLY A 333 4.77 -9.08 -15.09
C GLY A 333 4.70 -10.11 -13.97
N SER A 334 3.48 -10.49 -13.54
CA SER A 334 3.21 -11.30 -12.34
C SER A 334 3.95 -12.64 -12.28
N ASP A 335 4.02 -13.35 -13.39
CA ASP A 335 4.63 -14.70 -13.53
C ASP A 335 6.07 -14.65 -14.04
N ARG A 336 6.63 -13.46 -14.14
CA ARG A 336 7.99 -13.23 -14.63
C ARG A 336 8.96 -12.71 -13.57
N ILE A 337 8.53 -12.68 -12.29
CA ILE A 337 9.34 -12.29 -11.15
C ILE A 337 9.14 -13.26 -9.99
N CYS A 338 10.21 -13.65 -9.31
CA CYS A 338 10.14 -14.49 -8.13
C CYS A 338 11.19 -14.10 -7.09
N LEU A 339 10.90 -14.47 -5.84
CA LEU A 339 11.80 -14.33 -4.70
C LEU A 339 12.63 -15.60 -4.51
N LYS A 340 13.95 -15.47 -4.55
CA LYS A 340 14.90 -16.48 -4.09
C LYS A 340 15.29 -16.18 -2.65
N TRP A 341 14.92 -17.08 -1.74
CA TRP A 341 15.32 -16.96 -0.35
C TRP A 341 16.85 -16.80 -0.20
N PRO A 342 17.31 -15.90 0.67
CA PRO A 342 16.51 -15.04 1.54
C PRO A 342 16.27 -13.61 1.00
N ASN A 343 16.94 -13.18 -0.09
CA ASN A 343 17.09 -11.73 -0.34
C ASN A 343 17.26 -11.34 -1.81
N ASP A 344 17.09 -12.26 -2.74
CA ASP A 344 17.34 -12.02 -4.15
C ASP A 344 16.08 -12.09 -4.99
N LEU A 345 15.91 -11.14 -5.91
CA LEU A 345 14.85 -11.20 -6.90
C LEU A 345 15.39 -11.69 -8.24
N TYR A 346 14.68 -12.63 -8.81
CA TYR A 346 14.94 -13.17 -10.13
C TYR A 346 13.80 -12.83 -11.07
N ILE A 347 14.13 -12.51 -12.30
CA ILE A 347 13.15 -12.24 -13.36
C ILE A 347 13.49 -13.03 -14.62
N ARG A 348 12.51 -13.12 -15.52
CA ARG A 348 12.65 -13.62 -16.88
C ARG A 348 11.93 -12.72 -17.87
N SER A 349 12.50 -12.51 -19.03
CA SER A 349 11.93 -11.63 -20.07
C SER A 349 10.67 -12.22 -20.73
N SER A 350 10.57 -13.55 -20.77
CA SER A 350 9.40 -14.30 -21.24
C SER A 350 9.29 -15.63 -20.49
N LEU A 351 8.17 -16.34 -20.66
CA LEU A 351 7.96 -17.63 -20.02
C LEU A 351 8.96 -18.73 -20.46
N SER A 352 9.59 -18.56 -21.62
CA SER A 352 10.55 -19.51 -22.19
C SER A 352 12.02 -19.15 -21.91
N THR A 353 12.30 -18.00 -21.31
CA THR A 353 13.67 -17.58 -21.01
C THR A 353 14.12 -18.02 -19.61
N PRO A 354 15.43 -18.22 -19.37
CA PRO A 354 15.95 -18.57 -18.05
C PRO A 354 15.71 -17.43 -17.06
N TRP A 355 15.60 -17.82 -15.79
CA TRP A 355 15.56 -16.90 -14.68
C TRP A 355 16.95 -16.31 -14.42
N ARG A 356 17.05 -15.00 -14.25
CA ARG A 356 18.30 -14.28 -13.97
C ARG A 356 18.12 -13.32 -12.82
N LYS A 357 19.15 -13.11 -12.02
CA LYS A 357 19.11 -12.22 -10.87
C LYS A 357 18.97 -10.76 -11.33
N CYS A 358 17.99 -10.03 -10.75
CA CYS A 358 17.72 -8.63 -11.03
C CYS A 358 18.04 -7.72 -9.86
N ALA A 359 17.76 -8.17 -8.62
CA ALA A 359 17.97 -7.36 -7.42
C ALA A 359 18.49 -8.19 -6.26
N GLY A 360 19.10 -7.51 -5.30
CA GLY A 360 19.52 -8.08 -4.03
C GLY A 360 19.39 -7.08 -2.89
N VAL A 361 19.10 -7.60 -1.70
CA VAL A 361 18.92 -6.82 -0.46
C VAL A 361 20.03 -7.21 0.53
N LEU A 362 20.63 -6.20 1.18
CA LEU A 362 21.66 -6.40 2.19
C LEU A 362 21.42 -5.54 3.42
N PHE A 363 21.31 -6.17 4.58
CA PHE A 363 21.37 -5.47 5.87
C PHE A 363 22.79 -5.56 6.43
N GLU A 364 23.32 -4.42 6.85
CA GLU A 364 24.59 -4.33 7.55
C GLU A 364 24.41 -3.54 8.86
N GLY A 365 24.97 -4.08 9.94
CA GLY A 365 24.95 -3.48 11.25
C GLY A 365 26.33 -3.00 11.72
N LYS A 366 26.39 -1.88 12.44
CA LYS A 366 27.60 -1.39 13.11
C LYS A 366 27.27 -0.95 14.52
N THR A 367 28.06 -1.45 15.49
CA THR A 367 27.97 -0.98 16.88
C THR A 367 28.63 0.38 17.01
N MET A 368 27.92 1.34 17.58
CA MET A 368 28.37 2.72 17.79
C MET A 368 28.17 3.11 19.25
N GLY A 369 29.22 3.00 20.05
CA GLY A 369 29.10 3.22 21.50
C GLY A 369 28.16 2.19 22.15
N SER A 370 27.11 2.66 22.82
CA SER A 370 26.08 1.81 23.43
C SER A 370 24.94 1.46 22.48
N GLY A 371 24.93 2.02 21.27
CA GLY A 371 23.88 1.79 20.28
C GLY A 371 24.32 0.93 19.11
N GLN A 372 23.35 0.48 18.36
CA GLN A 372 23.54 -0.24 17.08
C GLN A 372 22.91 0.59 15.97
N ARG A 373 23.56 0.61 14.83
CA ARG A 373 23.01 1.16 13.59
C ARG A 373 22.84 0.04 12.58
N THR A 374 21.66 -0.02 11.96
CA THR A 374 21.39 -0.91 10.85
C THR A 374 21.12 -0.10 9.59
N VAL A 375 21.84 -0.44 8.53
CA VAL A 375 21.67 0.11 7.20
C VAL A 375 21.18 -1.00 6.27
N LEU A 376 20.16 -0.67 5.51
CA LEU A 376 19.61 -1.50 4.45
C LEU A 376 20.13 -1.00 3.11
N GLY A 377 20.76 -1.86 2.33
CA GLY A 377 21.12 -1.62 0.93
C GLY A 377 20.25 -2.40 -0.03
N ILE A 378 19.84 -1.77 -1.11
CA ILE A 378 19.16 -2.40 -2.25
C ILE A 378 19.99 -2.14 -3.50
N GLY A 379 20.45 -3.22 -4.13
CA GLY A 379 21.03 -3.22 -5.47
C GLY A 379 19.98 -3.70 -6.47
N LEU A 380 19.70 -2.91 -7.50
CA LEU A 380 18.71 -3.22 -8.53
C LEU A 380 19.27 -2.93 -9.91
N ASN A 381 19.32 -3.92 -10.78
CA ASN A 381 19.67 -3.73 -12.17
C ASN A 381 18.46 -3.20 -12.92
N LEU A 382 18.54 -1.99 -13.47
CA LEU A 382 17.48 -1.41 -14.29
C LEU A 382 17.54 -1.93 -15.73
N ALA A 383 18.73 -2.10 -16.27
CA ALA A 383 19.00 -2.73 -17.56
C ALA A 383 20.13 -3.77 -17.41
N ALA A 384 20.17 -4.73 -18.33
CA ALA A 384 21.25 -5.70 -18.41
C ALA A 384 21.53 -6.04 -19.88
N PRO A 385 22.81 -6.34 -20.27
CA PRO A 385 23.13 -6.91 -21.57
C PRO A 385 22.39 -8.24 -21.76
N SER A 386 22.01 -8.55 -23.00
CA SER A 386 21.23 -9.75 -23.32
C SER A 386 21.97 -11.07 -23.02
N ASP A 387 23.29 -11.05 -23.03
CA ASP A 387 24.19 -12.18 -22.73
C ASP A 387 24.68 -12.20 -21.27
N SER A 388 24.21 -11.28 -20.43
CA SER A 388 24.54 -11.21 -19.01
C SER A 388 23.92 -12.37 -18.24
N GLU A 389 24.61 -12.84 -17.18
CA GLU A 389 24.04 -13.73 -16.17
C GLU A 389 23.03 -13.00 -15.26
N PHE A 390 22.97 -11.66 -15.32
CA PHE A 390 22.01 -10.83 -14.63
C PHE A 390 20.90 -10.36 -15.57
N ALA A 391 19.77 -9.99 -15.01
CA ALA A 391 18.65 -9.38 -15.72
C ALA A 391 18.42 -7.95 -15.26
N GLY A 392 17.84 -7.13 -16.12
CA GLY A 392 17.41 -5.76 -15.81
C GLY A 392 15.89 -5.66 -15.71
N LEU A 393 15.38 -4.82 -14.79
CA LEU A 393 13.94 -4.61 -14.60
C LEU A 393 13.22 -4.15 -15.88
N SER A 394 13.94 -3.48 -16.80
CA SER A 394 13.45 -3.09 -18.13
C SER A 394 12.99 -4.27 -19.00
N GLU A 395 13.41 -5.49 -18.69
CA GLU A 395 12.94 -6.70 -19.37
C GLU A 395 11.47 -7.05 -19.03
N LEU A 396 10.98 -6.56 -17.90
CA LEU A 396 9.56 -6.64 -17.53
C LEU A 396 8.77 -5.45 -18.10
N ASN A 397 9.35 -4.25 -18.03
CA ASN A 397 8.75 -3.01 -18.51
C ASN A 397 9.82 -2.05 -19.05
N GLN A 398 9.79 -1.78 -20.34
CA GLN A 398 10.79 -0.94 -21.03
C GLN A 398 10.85 0.53 -20.57
N ARG A 399 9.84 1.01 -19.81
CA ARG A 399 9.77 2.40 -19.33
C ARG A 399 10.34 2.59 -17.94
N VAL A 400 11.13 1.64 -17.46
CA VAL A 400 11.71 1.68 -16.10
C VAL A 400 13.02 2.49 -16.12
N ASP A 401 13.10 3.49 -15.25
CA ASP A 401 14.29 4.27 -14.96
C ASP A 401 14.49 4.50 -13.46
N ALA A 402 15.63 5.04 -13.08
CA ALA A 402 15.98 5.26 -11.68
C ALA A 402 15.08 6.33 -11.02
N GLU A 403 14.67 7.35 -11.77
CA GLU A 403 13.84 8.46 -11.27
C GLU A 403 12.45 7.95 -10.87
N GLY A 404 11.84 7.08 -11.66
CA GLY A 404 10.54 6.47 -11.36
C GLY A 404 10.60 5.39 -10.29
N VAL A 405 11.66 4.55 -10.27
CA VAL A 405 11.74 3.40 -9.34
C VAL A 405 12.18 3.81 -7.93
N LEU A 406 13.08 4.77 -7.79
CA LEU A 406 13.64 5.15 -6.50
C LEU A 406 12.58 5.65 -5.48
N PRO A 407 11.56 6.46 -5.85
CA PRO A 407 10.45 6.80 -4.95
C PRO A 407 9.66 5.58 -4.51
N GLN A 408 9.47 4.59 -5.37
CA GLN A 408 8.76 3.35 -5.07
C GLN A 408 9.53 2.51 -4.04
N LEU A 409 10.83 2.33 -4.21
CA LEU A 409 11.70 1.66 -3.22
C LEU A 409 11.67 2.39 -1.87
N HIS A 410 11.72 3.72 -1.91
CA HIS A 410 11.64 4.55 -0.69
C HIS A 410 10.33 4.34 0.06
N ALA A 411 9.22 4.23 -0.67
CA ALA A 411 7.91 3.93 -0.12
C ALA A 411 7.84 2.54 0.54
N VAL A 412 8.37 1.51 -0.12
CA VAL A 412 8.42 0.15 0.44
C VAL A 412 9.27 0.13 1.72
N VAL A 413 10.44 0.76 1.72
CA VAL A 413 11.32 0.81 2.89
C VAL A 413 10.66 1.54 4.05
N ALA A 414 10.00 2.68 3.80
CA ALA A 414 9.25 3.40 4.83
C ALA A 414 8.08 2.57 5.37
N SER A 415 7.38 1.86 4.51
CA SER A 415 6.29 0.97 4.92
C SER A 415 6.74 -0.09 5.92
N MET A 416 7.98 -0.55 5.82
CA MET A 416 8.51 -1.58 6.73
C MET A 416 9.17 -1.02 7.99
N PHE A 417 9.86 0.14 7.88
CA PHE A 417 10.80 0.56 8.93
C PHE A 417 10.52 1.94 9.54
N GLU A 418 9.65 2.74 8.93
CA GLU A 418 9.33 4.04 9.50
C GLU A 418 8.42 3.89 10.73
N VAL A 419 8.93 4.30 11.88
CA VAL A 419 8.18 4.36 13.13
C VAL A 419 7.80 5.81 13.39
N GLN A 420 6.53 6.05 13.64
CA GLN A 420 5.98 7.36 13.96
C GLN A 420 5.27 7.31 15.31
N ASP A 421 5.49 8.33 16.13
CA ASP A 421 4.80 8.43 17.42
C ASP A 421 3.35 8.90 17.27
N ALA A 422 3.13 9.82 16.32
CA ALA A 422 1.81 10.30 15.92
C ALA A 422 1.88 10.84 14.47
N PRO A 423 1.05 10.32 13.54
CA PRO A 423 0.06 9.26 13.73
C PRO A 423 0.69 7.90 14.06
N ASN A 424 0.13 7.22 15.05
CA ASN A 424 0.58 5.87 15.43
C ASN A 424 0.11 4.84 14.39
N ILE A 425 1.02 4.47 13.49
CA ILE A 425 0.80 3.46 12.46
C ILE A 425 1.67 2.25 12.82
N PRO A 426 1.07 1.15 13.34
CA PRO A 426 1.83 -0.01 13.78
C PRO A 426 2.59 -0.66 12.64
N LEU A 427 3.78 -1.19 12.94
CA LEU A 427 4.54 -2.00 12.00
C LEU A 427 3.77 -3.28 11.69
N THR A 428 3.63 -3.61 10.42
CA THR A 428 2.97 -4.83 9.94
C THR A 428 3.94 -5.64 9.10
N ALA A 429 3.85 -6.97 9.20
CA ALA A 429 4.58 -7.91 8.35
C ALA A 429 3.62 -8.49 7.28
N PRO A 430 4.13 -8.98 6.15
CA PRO A 430 3.35 -9.80 5.23
C PRO A 430 2.71 -10.99 5.96
N SER A 431 1.56 -11.46 5.50
CA SER A 431 0.97 -12.67 6.07
C SER A 431 1.88 -13.88 5.82
N GLU A 432 1.99 -14.78 6.80
CA GLU A 432 2.80 -16.00 6.68
C GLU A 432 2.39 -16.80 5.44
N HIS A 433 1.09 -16.97 5.22
CA HIS A 433 0.58 -17.70 4.07
C HIS A 433 1.04 -17.09 2.74
N ALA A 434 0.92 -15.78 2.55
CA ALA A 434 1.33 -15.11 1.31
C ALA A 434 2.84 -15.20 1.08
N LEU A 435 3.62 -15.12 2.16
CA LEU A 435 5.08 -15.26 2.11
C LEU A 435 5.50 -16.69 1.76
N ASP A 436 4.86 -17.70 2.38
CA ASP A 436 5.11 -19.11 2.10
C ASP A 436 4.79 -19.46 0.64
N GLU A 437 3.67 -18.98 0.12
CA GLU A 437 3.31 -19.18 -1.29
C GLU A 437 4.32 -18.52 -2.25
N ALA A 438 4.81 -17.33 -1.92
CA ALA A 438 5.84 -16.66 -2.72
C ALA A 438 7.17 -17.43 -2.73
N LEU A 439 7.58 -18.00 -1.59
CA LEU A 439 8.79 -18.82 -1.48
C LEU A 439 8.64 -20.17 -2.20
N LYS A 440 7.48 -20.82 -2.11
CA LYS A 440 7.16 -22.03 -2.87
C LYS A 440 7.14 -21.76 -4.37
N PHE A 441 6.55 -20.66 -4.78
CA PHE A 441 6.59 -20.25 -6.19
C PHE A 441 8.02 -20.03 -6.66
N GLY A 442 8.84 -19.30 -5.90
CA GLY A 442 10.27 -19.07 -6.19
C GLY A 442 11.06 -20.38 -6.31
N SER A 443 10.86 -21.33 -5.39
CA SER A 443 11.53 -22.62 -5.44
C SER A 443 11.14 -23.46 -6.65
N THR A 444 9.86 -23.44 -7.02
CA THR A 444 9.37 -24.14 -8.21
C THR A 444 9.89 -23.48 -9.50
N ALA A 445 9.90 -22.15 -9.55
CA ALA A 445 10.31 -21.38 -10.71
C ALA A 445 11.81 -21.53 -11.02
N LEU A 446 12.65 -21.53 -9.97
CA LEU A 446 14.11 -21.60 -10.08
C LEU A 446 14.66 -23.02 -10.23
N GLY A 447 13.80 -24.03 -10.19
CA GLY A 447 14.10 -25.44 -10.41
C GLY A 447 14.35 -26.23 -9.14
N PRO A 448 14.64 -27.53 -9.27
CA PRO A 448 14.82 -28.42 -8.14
C PRO A 448 15.85 -27.93 -7.13
N LEU A 449 15.45 -28.00 -5.86
CA LEU A 449 16.24 -27.57 -4.71
C LEU A 449 16.80 -28.77 -3.97
N PHE A 450 18.08 -28.74 -3.61
CA PHE A 450 18.73 -29.79 -2.88
C PHE A 450 19.36 -29.30 -1.58
N TYR A 451 19.20 -30.08 -0.53
CA TYR A 451 19.89 -29.95 0.74
C TYR A 451 20.71 -31.22 1.01
N ARG A 452 22.03 -31.07 1.12
CA ARG A 452 22.97 -32.22 1.27
C ARG A 452 22.74 -33.31 0.22
N SER A 453 22.56 -32.90 -1.04
CA SER A 453 22.28 -33.78 -2.19
C SER A 453 20.92 -34.52 -2.13
N VAL A 454 20.04 -34.18 -1.18
CA VAL A 454 18.66 -34.70 -1.11
C VAL A 454 17.74 -33.65 -1.65
N LYS A 455 16.85 -34.04 -2.57
CA LYS A 455 15.81 -33.13 -3.07
C LYS A 455 14.87 -32.75 -1.95
N VAL A 456 14.58 -31.44 -1.85
CA VAL A 456 13.67 -30.86 -0.85
C VAL A 456 12.71 -29.88 -1.49
N ASP A 457 11.53 -29.75 -0.88
CA ASP A 457 10.54 -28.75 -1.22
C ASP A 457 10.49 -27.69 -0.10
N VAL A 458 10.19 -26.45 -0.47
CA VAL A 458 9.97 -25.36 0.49
C VAL A 458 8.64 -25.57 1.18
N ASP A 459 8.66 -25.62 2.52
CA ASP A 459 7.49 -25.78 3.37
C ASP A 459 7.03 -24.44 4.01
N GLY A 460 7.91 -23.44 4.08
CA GLY A 460 7.62 -22.10 4.57
C GLY A 460 8.78 -21.44 5.29
N LEU A 461 8.47 -20.41 6.06
CA LEU A 461 9.42 -19.66 6.88
C LEU A 461 9.04 -19.79 8.36
N ASN A 462 10.01 -19.69 9.27
CA ASN A 462 9.72 -19.50 10.68
C ASN A 462 9.85 -18.02 11.09
N ASP A 463 9.42 -17.66 12.30
CA ASP A 463 9.48 -16.29 12.83
C ASP A 463 10.88 -15.66 12.84
N ALA A 464 11.91 -16.50 12.87
CA ALA A 464 13.31 -16.05 12.83
C ALA A 464 13.81 -15.82 11.39
N GLY A 465 13.01 -16.08 10.36
CA GLY A 465 13.43 -15.95 8.95
C GLY A 465 14.19 -17.15 8.39
N SER A 466 14.25 -18.27 9.13
CA SER A 466 14.83 -19.51 8.66
C SER A 466 13.90 -20.22 7.68
N LEU A 467 14.44 -20.73 6.59
CA LEU A 467 13.66 -21.48 5.61
C LEU A 467 13.38 -22.90 6.12
N ARG A 468 12.13 -23.30 6.13
CA ARG A 468 11.70 -24.66 6.40
C ARG A 468 11.60 -25.42 5.09
N VAL A 469 12.31 -26.53 5.00
CA VAL A 469 12.28 -27.42 3.84
C VAL A 469 11.91 -28.84 4.25
N ARG A 470 11.30 -29.58 3.34
CA ARG A 470 10.82 -30.94 3.57
C ARG A 470 11.32 -31.89 2.48
N THR A 471 11.81 -33.07 2.87
CA THR A 471 12.16 -34.15 1.95
C THR A 471 10.91 -34.90 1.47
N GLU A 472 11.03 -35.69 0.41
CA GLU A 472 9.97 -36.61 -0.06
C GLU A 472 9.60 -37.67 0.99
N LEU A 473 10.49 -37.98 1.93
CA LEU A 473 10.22 -38.88 3.06
C LEU A 473 9.53 -38.21 4.25
N GLY A 474 9.25 -36.88 4.16
CA GLY A 474 8.56 -36.10 5.20
C GLY A 474 9.48 -35.53 6.29
N GLU A 475 10.80 -35.72 6.19
CA GLU A 475 11.74 -35.10 7.11
C GLU A 475 11.80 -33.58 6.89
N THR A 476 11.77 -32.79 7.97
CA THR A 476 11.77 -31.32 7.92
C THR A 476 13.06 -30.77 8.51
N PHE A 477 13.62 -29.77 7.83
CA PHE A 477 14.83 -29.05 8.26
C PHE A 477 14.59 -27.56 8.28
N LEU A 478 15.23 -26.87 9.25
CA LEU A 478 15.26 -25.40 9.34
C LEU A 478 16.66 -24.90 8.93
N LEU A 479 16.71 -24.11 7.88
CA LEU A 479 17.94 -23.62 7.28
C LEU A 479 18.08 -22.11 7.51
N ASN A 480 19.25 -21.70 8.01
CA ASN A 480 19.63 -20.30 8.21
C ASN A 480 20.62 -19.82 7.15
N ASP A 481 21.21 -20.77 6.46
CA ASP A 481 22.26 -20.54 5.51
C ASP A 481 21.80 -20.90 4.09
N PRO A 482 21.65 -19.93 3.18
CA PRO A 482 21.29 -20.21 1.80
C PRO A 482 22.36 -21.00 1.05
N ASP A 483 23.63 -21.00 1.51
CA ASP A 483 24.72 -21.75 0.87
C ASP A 483 24.64 -23.25 1.19
N GLU A 484 23.75 -23.66 2.11
CA GLU A 484 23.44 -25.10 2.31
C GLU A 484 22.49 -25.64 1.23
N LEU A 485 21.91 -24.76 0.39
CA LEU A 485 20.96 -25.10 -0.67
C LEU A 485 21.63 -25.03 -2.04
N GLU A 486 21.45 -26.07 -2.82
CA GLU A 486 21.89 -26.14 -4.20
C GLU A 486 20.66 -25.99 -5.13
N TRP A 487 20.70 -25.00 -6.01
CA TRP A 487 19.68 -24.75 -7.02
C TRP A 487 20.17 -25.28 -8.37
N SER A 488 19.39 -26.14 -9.01
CA SER A 488 19.90 -26.85 -10.20
C SER A 488 19.88 -26.01 -11.48
N ASN A 489 19.11 -24.88 -11.52
CA ASN A 489 18.92 -24.12 -12.75
C ASN A 489 19.47 -22.67 -12.69
N ILE A 490 20.19 -22.31 -11.62
CA ILE A 490 20.76 -20.97 -11.44
C ILE A 490 22.14 -21.01 -10.79
#